data_bbdf63cc4884113702b20d91bdce785b
#
_entry.id   bbdf63cc4884113702b20d91bdce785b
#
_cell.length_a   1.000
_cell.length_b   1.000
_cell.length_c   1.000
_cell.angle_alpha   90.00
_cell.angle_beta   90.00
_cell.angle_gamma   90.00
#
_symmetry.space_group_name_H-M   'P 1'
#
loop_
_entity.id
_entity.type
_entity.pdbx_description
1 polymer ?
#
loop_
_entity_poly.entity_id
_entity_poly.type
_entity_poly.pdbx_seq_one_letter_code
_entity_poly.pdbx_strand_id
1 'polypeptide(L)'
;MKKTFLVLFLAVCFATQAQTIQVSGLQSGVWEADTVLVVGDVTVDGSLTVHPGVKVLFDGFFGITVPKYASFEALGTMTDSIVFTVVDTTGFSDFGSELGGWNGFELSRADHFFLDYCVLEYGKSLDSLEVFGGAVSINNCEDVVIHHSTLRHNGAYKVGGAVSATDSHVEMQACSLHHNKVLYAMDYYNYGGAASFLKCDVELLEVEFRANDGSVCIGGALSLDSCSVALDRSVFVDNLGVNGGGLYLMRSNDYDCKLSNLLFDDNYTGHFGGGFALLDVSPEISNVLVTNNESYGVNCNGIFFYGHSSPILRNCIVYGNYPSPDNPVVDTMEMWMWTTDGYGPEFYNCLIEGERKHICQSEYIKVFENIIDADPMFVDAANHDFHLAAGSPCINTGDPNTPQYVFDGLDLDGNPRVVGQCIDIGPYEYAIAGVTKHGSVPYARLVGNPLHAQSRIVFDDVVGGEVTIAVYDMTGRCDVSKEFKVEASKSLAIGALVDRLASGVYLIEVKSNLGNCLLKAVK
;
A
#
# COMPACT_ATOMS: atom_id res chain seq x y z
N MET A 1 53.70 12.77 47.84
CA MET A 1 52.26 12.97 48.07
C MET A 1 51.64 13.47 46.78
N LYS A 2 51.06 12.55 46.02
CA LYS A 2 50.31 12.90 44.78
C LYS A 2 48.85 13.17 45.18
N LYS A 3 48.38 14.39 44.94
CA LYS A 3 46.98 14.75 45.14
C LYS A 3 46.22 14.37 43.89
N THR A 4 45.33 13.38 44.01
CA THR A 4 44.37 12.99 42.95
C THR A 4 43.17 13.92 43.07
N PHE A 5 42.91 14.73 42.05
CA PHE A 5 41.68 15.53 41.93
C PHE A 5 40.59 14.62 41.31
N LEU A 6 39.56 14.34 42.09
CA LEU A 6 38.35 13.68 41.62
C LEU A 6 37.41 14.75 41.02
N VAL A 7 37.25 14.80 39.70
CA VAL A 7 36.26 15.66 39.05
C VAL A 7 34.95 14.89 39.02
N LEU A 8 33.99 15.32 39.83
CA LEU A 8 32.63 14.78 39.84
C LEU A 8 31.84 15.45 38.71
N PHE A 9 31.55 14.73 37.61
CA PHE A 9 30.60 15.17 36.61
C PHE A 9 29.19 14.98 37.18
N LEU A 10 28.55 16.07 37.57
CA LEU A 10 27.09 16.09 37.81
C LEU A 10 26.41 16.08 36.46
N ALA A 11 25.85 14.94 36.05
CA ALA A 11 24.86 14.90 34.95
C ALA A 11 23.56 15.51 35.48
N VAL A 12 23.28 16.74 35.12
CA VAL A 12 21.99 17.37 35.37
C VAL A 12 21.04 16.82 34.30
N CYS A 13 20.26 15.80 34.65
CA CYS A 13 19.07 15.44 33.86
C CYS A 13 18.06 16.58 33.99
N PHE A 14 17.92 17.39 32.95
CA PHE A 14 16.75 18.24 32.80
C PHE A 14 15.58 17.31 32.45
N ALA A 15 14.70 17.03 33.40
CA ALA A 15 13.39 16.49 33.10
C ALA A 15 12.63 17.65 32.43
N THR A 16 12.53 17.61 31.09
CA THR A 16 11.57 18.45 30.37
C THR A 16 10.19 18.00 30.81
N GLN A 17 9.38 18.88 31.40
CA GLN A 17 7.98 18.59 31.63
C GLN A 17 7.31 18.47 30.26
N ALA A 18 6.54 17.40 30.05
CA ALA A 18 5.75 17.23 28.84
C ALA A 18 4.85 18.45 28.63
N GLN A 19 4.97 19.08 27.48
CA GLN A 19 4.20 20.28 27.14
C GLN A 19 2.89 19.87 26.47
N THR A 20 1.77 20.35 27.03
CA THR A 20 0.45 20.21 26.41
C THR A 20 -0.09 21.58 26.02
N ILE A 21 -0.53 21.70 24.77
CA ILE A 21 -1.25 22.88 24.29
C ILE A 21 -2.70 22.51 23.95
N GLN A 22 -3.63 23.46 24.08
CA GLN A 22 -5.01 23.31 23.64
C GLN A 22 -5.24 24.14 22.37
N VAL A 23 -5.93 23.55 21.40
CA VAL A 23 -6.17 24.18 20.09
C VAL A 23 -7.63 24.05 19.66
N SER A 24 -8.11 25.06 18.94
CA SER A 24 -9.38 25.09 18.20
C SER A 24 -9.40 26.27 17.23
N GLY A 25 -10.36 26.30 16.30
CA GLY A 25 -10.52 27.40 15.35
C GLY A 25 -9.39 27.46 14.31
N LEU A 26 -9.03 28.66 13.86
CA LEU A 26 -7.97 28.85 12.85
C LEU A 26 -6.60 28.53 13.44
N GLN A 27 -5.86 27.66 12.76
CA GLN A 27 -4.52 27.23 13.16
C GLN A 27 -3.54 27.35 11.99
N SER A 28 -2.31 27.77 12.29
CA SER A 28 -1.21 27.84 11.32
C SER A 28 0.14 27.72 12.02
N GLY A 29 1.21 27.56 11.26
CA GLY A 29 2.57 27.45 11.77
C GLY A 29 2.95 26.03 12.17
N VAL A 30 3.44 25.81 13.39
CA VAL A 30 4.01 24.53 13.79
C VAL A 30 3.42 24.03 15.11
N TRP A 31 3.03 22.76 15.15
CA TRP A 31 2.73 22.04 16.37
C TRP A 31 3.95 21.19 16.76
N GLU A 32 4.62 21.57 17.85
CA GLU A 32 5.84 20.93 18.36
C GLU A 32 5.75 20.52 19.85
N ALA A 33 4.59 20.74 20.49
CA ALA A 33 4.34 20.31 21.85
C ALA A 33 4.18 18.79 21.93
N ASP A 34 4.60 18.14 23.01
CA ASP A 34 4.45 16.67 23.18
C ASP A 34 2.99 16.21 22.98
N THR A 35 2.05 17.06 23.39
CA THR A 35 0.60 16.80 23.22
C THR A 35 -0.12 18.07 22.74
N VAL A 36 -0.89 17.90 21.68
CA VAL A 36 -1.85 18.89 21.18
C VAL A 36 -3.26 18.40 21.50
N LEU A 37 -3.94 19.06 22.42
CA LEU A 37 -5.32 18.73 22.80
C LEU A 37 -6.29 19.55 21.95
N VAL A 38 -7.03 18.90 21.07
CA VAL A 38 -8.04 19.53 20.22
C VAL A 38 -9.36 19.60 20.99
N VAL A 39 -9.79 20.82 21.31
CA VAL A 39 -10.99 21.11 22.13
C VAL A 39 -12.13 21.78 21.34
N GLY A 40 -12.02 21.80 20.03
CA GLY A 40 -13.00 22.31 19.06
C GLY A 40 -12.48 22.12 17.66
N ASP A 41 -13.33 22.26 16.64
CA ASP A 41 -12.93 22.11 15.25
C ASP A 41 -11.74 23.01 14.90
N VAL A 42 -10.82 22.48 14.10
CA VAL A 42 -9.63 23.16 13.60
C VAL A 42 -9.78 23.43 12.11
N THR A 43 -9.46 24.64 11.69
CA THR A 43 -9.33 25.00 10.26
C THR A 43 -7.92 25.51 10.01
N VAL A 44 -7.23 24.91 9.04
CA VAL A 44 -5.87 25.34 8.66
C VAL A 44 -5.92 26.67 7.93
N ASP A 45 -5.17 27.66 8.41
CA ASP A 45 -5.04 28.99 7.81
C ASP A 45 -3.64 29.15 7.19
N GLY A 46 -3.56 28.94 5.89
CA GLY A 46 -2.30 28.93 5.14
C GLY A 46 -1.58 27.58 5.27
N SER A 47 -0.64 27.44 6.21
CA SER A 47 0.09 26.18 6.41
C SER A 47 0.18 25.77 7.88
N LEU A 48 0.06 24.48 8.14
CA LEU A 48 0.22 23.88 9.45
C LEU A 48 1.11 22.63 9.34
N THR A 49 2.19 22.60 10.13
CA THR A 49 3.12 21.47 10.20
C THR A 49 3.10 20.86 11.59
N VAL A 50 3.06 19.53 11.69
CA VAL A 50 3.15 18.79 12.95
C VAL A 50 4.51 18.08 13.00
N HIS A 51 5.26 18.28 14.09
CA HIS A 51 6.59 17.71 14.26
C HIS A 51 6.58 16.25 14.78
N PRO A 52 7.67 15.50 14.60
CA PRO A 52 7.78 14.12 15.07
C PRO A 52 7.47 13.95 16.56
N GLY A 53 6.80 12.84 16.90
CA GLY A 53 6.48 12.47 18.28
C GLY A 53 5.29 13.18 18.91
N VAL A 54 4.70 14.14 18.23
CA VAL A 54 3.51 14.86 18.72
C VAL A 54 2.31 13.92 18.80
N LYS A 55 1.58 13.95 19.91
CA LYS A 55 0.27 13.32 20.06
C LYS A 55 -0.83 14.37 19.90
N VAL A 56 -1.66 14.21 18.88
CA VAL A 56 -2.86 15.02 18.65
C VAL A 56 -4.05 14.27 19.24
N LEU A 57 -4.57 14.75 20.35
CA LEU A 57 -5.67 14.14 21.10
C LEU A 57 -6.96 14.95 20.92
N PHE A 58 -8.01 14.32 20.44
CA PHE A 58 -9.32 14.97 20.31
C PHE A 58 -10.16 14.75 21.57
N ASP A 59 -10.52 15.83 22.25
CA ASP A 59 -11.37 15.83 23.45
C ASP A 59 -12.84 16.12 23.06
N GLY A 60 -13.34 15.33 22.13
CA GLY A 60 -14.68 15.41 21.56
C GLY A 60 -14.69 15.10 20.07
N PHE A 61 -15.88 15.16 19.46
CA PHE A 61 -16.10 14.89 18.04
C PHE A 61 -15.75 16.12 17.19
N PHE A 62 -14.47 16.43 17.11
CA PHE A 62 -13.92 17.55 16.37
C PHE A 62 -13.07 17.03 15.20
N GLY A 63 -12.93 17.84 14.14
CA GLY A 63 -12.14 17.52 12.96
C GLY A 63 -11.09 18.57 12.62
N ILE A 64 -10.28 18.29 11.62
CA ILE A 64 -9.31 19.21 11.02
C ILE A 64 -9.70 19.43 9.56
N THR A 65 -10.11 20.64 9.22
CA THR A 65 -10.40 21.04 7.84
C THR A 65 -9.17 21.69 7.22
N VAL A 66 -8.76 21.18 6.04
CA VAL A 66 -7.73 21.78 5.18
C VAL A 66 -8.42 22.36 3.95
N PRO A 67 -8.76 23.64 3.96
CA PRO A 67 -9.51 24.27 2.89
C PRO A 67 -8.62 24.61 1.69
N LYS A 68 -9.25 25.12 0.64
CA LYS A 68 -8.55 25.63 -0.55
C LYS A 68 -7.45 26.63 -0.19
N TYR A 69 -6.29 26.47 -0.81
CA TYR A 69 -5.07 27.27 -0.61
C TYR A 69 -4.39 27.04 0.76
N ALA A 70 -4.79 26.03 1.49
CA ALA A 70 -4.10 25.62 2.70
C ALA A 70 -3.28 24.34 2.47
N SER A 71 -2.24 24.18 3.28
CA SER A 71 -1.35 23.02 3.28
C SER A 71 -1.23 22.44 4.68
N PHE A 72 -1.20 21.13 4.78
CA PHE A 72 -1.02 20.41 6.04
C PHE A 72 0.07 19.36 5.89
N GLU A 73 1.02 19.34 6.82
CA GLU A 73 2.08 18.33 6.87
C GLU A 73 2.19 17.76 8.28
N ALA A 74 2.25 16.45 8.41
CA ALA A 74 2.62 15.75 9.63
C ALA A 74 3.84 14.87 9.34
N LEU A 75 4.99 15.32 9.86
CA LEU A 75 6.31 14.80 9.51
C LEU A 75 6.88 13.97 10.66
N GLY A 76 6.33 12.76 10.86
CA GLY A 76 6.86 11.80 11.82
C GLY A 76 8.18 11.16 11.37
N THR A 77 8.70 10.26 12.19
CA THR A 77 9.83 9.40 11.84
C THR A 77 9.57 7.98 12.30
N MET A 78 10.35 7.02 11.85
CA MET A 78 10.22 5.62 12.24
C MET A 78 10.30 5.42 13.78
N THR A 79 11.03 6.27 14.51
CA THR A 79 11.18 6.20 15.97
C THR A 79 10.23 7.13 16.72
N ASP A 80 9.72 8.17 16.08
CA ASP A 80 8.91 9.22 16.68
C ASP A 80 7.69 9.52 15.80
N SER A 81 6.77 8.54 15.71
CA SER A 81 5.53 8.67 14.94
C SER A 81 4.61 9.74 15.53
N ILE A 82 3.84 10.39 14.66
CA ILE A 82 2.78 11.30 15.06
C ILE A 82 1.48 10.51 15.21
N VAL A 83 0.75 10.71 16.31
CA VAL A 83 -0.49 9.96 16.58
C VAL A 83 -1.69 10.91 16.65
N PHE A 84 -2.67 10.67 15.79
CA PHE A 84 -3.99 11.31 15.83
C PHE A 84 -4.99 10.33 16.40
N THR A 85 -5.53 10.64 17.59
CA THR A 85 -6.44 9.75 18.33
C THR A 85 -7.35 10.54 19.26
N VAL A 86 -8.25 9.86 19.96
CA VAL A 86 -9.18 10.48 20.89
C VAL A 86 -8.73 10.32 22.34
N VAL A 87 -9.21 11.17 23.23
CA VAL A 87 -9.00 11.04 24.68
C VAL A 87 -9.76 9.83 25.25
N ASP A 88 -10.98 9.55 24.75
CA ASP A 88 -11.84 8.46 25.20
C ASP A 88 -12.47 7.75 23.99
N THR A 89 -12.28 6.45 23.90
CA THR A 89 -12.84 5.59 22.83
C THR A 89 -14.22 5.01 23.17
N THR A 90 -14.77 5.32 24.37
CA THR A 90 -16.06 4.81 24.82
C THR A 90 -17.19 5.27 23.89
N GLY A 91 -17.91 4.34 23.30
CA GLY A 91 -18.99 4.62 22.36
C GLY A 91 -18.56 4.69 20.90
N PHE A 92 -17.30 4.41 20.56
CA PHE A 92 -16.82 4.40 19.16
C PHE A 92 -17.66 3.50 18.24
N SER A 93 -18.10 2.36 18.72
CA SER A 93 -18.89 1.39 17.92
C SER A 93 -20.34 1.83 17.65
N ASP A 94 -20.83 2.88 18.32
CA ASP A 94 -22.15 3.46 18.07
C ASP A 94 -22.05 4.61 17.05
N PHE A 95 -22.30 4.32 15.79
CA PHE A 95 -22.24 5.30 14.69
C PHE A 95 -23.50 6.17 14.55
N GLY A 96 -24.47 6.03 15.42
CA GLY A 96 -25.55 7.00 15.62
C GLY A 96 -25.17 8.12 16.59
N SER A 97 -23.96 8.09 17.14
CA SER A 97 -23.46 8.96 18.20
C SER A 97 -22.07 9.51 17.89
N GLU A 98 -21.78 10.72 18.34
CA GLU A 98 -20.47 11.39 18.25
C GLU A 98 -19.43 10.84 19.25
N LEU A 99 -19.83 9.93 20.15
CA LEU A 99 -18.98 9.44 21.23
C LEU A 99 -17.85 8.53 20.71
N GLY A 100 -16.70 8.63 21.32
CA GLY A 100 -15.57 7.73 21.15
C GLY A 100 -14.78 7.88 19.86
N GLY A 101 -15.07 8.88 19.04
CA GLY A 101 -14.37 9.17 17.79
C GLY A 101 -14.09 10.65 17.58
N TRP A 102 -13.30 10.97 16.57
CA TRP A 102 -13.06 12.32 16.06
C TRP A 102 -13.50 12.42 14.59
N ASN A 103 -13.81 13.61 14.13
CA ASN A 103 -14.44 13.83 12.81
C ASN A 103 -13.45 13.81 11.63
N GLY A 104 -12.26 13.22 11.78
CA GLY A 104 -11.29 13.06 10.72
C GLY A 104 -10.69 14.35 10.16
N PHE A 105 -9.95 14.19 9.09
CA PHE A 105 -9.50 15.29 8.21
C PHE A 105 -10.51 15.47 7.09
N GLU A 106 -10.87 16.74 6.81
CA GLU A 106 -11.63 17.14 5.64
C GLU A 106 -10.77 18.01 4.72
N LEU A 107 -10.40 17.50 3.55
CA LEU A 107 -9.62 18.21 2.55
C LEU A 107 -10.53 18.65 1.40
N SER A 108 -10.58 19.95 1.14
CA SER A 108 -11.36 20.49 0.02
C SER A 108 -10.51 21.46 -0.80
N ARG A 109 -10.02 20.99 -1.95
CA ARG A 109 -9.11 21.75 -2.82
C ARG A 109 -7.88 22.24 -2.07
N ALA A 110 -7.39 21.46 -1.12
CA ALA A 110 -6.15 21.73 -0.42
C ALA A 110 -4.99 21.79 -1.42
N ASP A 111 -4.03 22.69 -1.19
CA ASP A 111 -2.87 22.83 -2.07
C ASP A 111 -1.87 21.68 -1.86
N HIS A 112 -1.75 21.20 -0.61
CA HIS A 112 -0.86 20.10 -0.24
C HIS A 112 -1.33 19.43 1.04
N PHE A 113 -1.25 18.09 1.08
CA PHE A 113 -1.49 17.30 2.29
C PHE A 113 -0.47 16.16 2.35
N PHE A 114 0.34 16.14 3.38
CA PHE A 114 1.38 15.14 3.54
C PHE A 114 1.39 14.53 4.95
N LEU A 115 1.31 13.20 5.00
CA LEU A 115 1.49 12.43 6.22
C LEU A 115 2.68 11.48 6.05
N ASP A 116 3.64 11.50 6.98
CA ASP A 116 4.75 10.57 7.01
C ASP A 116 4.94 10.04 8.44
N TYR A 117 5.04 8.71 8.59
CA TYR A 117 5.08 8.01 9.87
C TYR A 117 3.99 8.45 10.85
N CYS A 118 2.75 8.49 10.38
CA CYS A 118 1.59 8.84 11.18
C CYS A 118 0.75 7.63 11.56
N VAL A 119 0.08 7.71 12.71
CA VAL A 119 -0.97 6.78 13.13
C VAL A 119 -2.27 7.55 13.26
N LEU A 120 -3.28 7.17 12.46
CA LEU A 120 -4.63 7.74 12.53
C LEU A 120 -5.59 6.67 13.02
N GLU A 121 -6.20 6.88 14.18
CA GLU A 121 -7.12 5.90 14.76
C GLU A 121 -8.34 6.56 15.39
N TYR A 122 -9.45 5.81 15.36
CA TYR A 122 -10.76 6.24 15.87
C TYR A 122 -11.35 7.46 15.16
N GLY A 123 -10.92 7.74 13.93
CA GLY A 123 -11.63 8.64 13.02
C GLY A 123 -13.02 8.09 12.70
N LYS A 124 -14.04 8.95 12.71
CA LYS A 124 -15.42 8.51 12.64
C LYS A 124 -16.28 9.47 11.81
N SER A 125 -16.86 8.99 10.71
CA SER A 125 -17.81 9.76 9.92
C SER A 125 -19.24 9.31 10.23
N LEU A 126 -20.12 10.27 10.54
CA LEU A 126 -21.51 10.02 10.93
C LEU A 126 -22.53 10.45 9.89
N ASP A 127 -22.13 11.24 8.89
CA ASP A 127 -23.09 11.85 7.98
C ASP A 127 -23.60 10.86 6.93
N SER A 128 -24.92 10.73 6.86
CA SER A 128 -25.61 9.91 5.88
C SER A 128 -25.78 10.58 4.50
N LEU A 129 -25.55 11.88 4.40
CA LEU A 129 -25.76 12.69 3.19
C LEU A 129 -24.47 12.95 2.43
N GLU A 130 -23.33 12.94 3.11
CA GLU A 130 -22.02 13.21 2.55
C GLU A 130 -21.15 11.95 2.54
N VAL A 131 -20.18 11.93 1.63
CA VAL A 131 -19.33 10.78 1.33
C VAL A 131 -17.99 11.02 2.03
N PHE A 132 -17.93 10.83 3.35
CA PHE A 132 -16.74 11.06 4.15
C PHE A 132 -16.09 9.76 4.62
N GLY A 133 -14.76 9.69 4.50
CA GLY A 133 -13.94 8.67 5.14
C GLY A 133 -13.85 8.88 6.65
N GLY A 134 -13.60 7.80 7.39
CA GLY A 134 -13.53 7.89 8.84
C GLY A 134 -12.36 8.74 9.36
N ALA A 135 -11.17 8.62 8.74
CA ALA A 135 -9.98 9.37 9.14
C ALA A 135 -9.64 10.51 8.17
N VAL A 136 -9.76 10.30 6.85
CA VAL A 136 -9.40 11.31 5.84
C VAL A 136 -10.43 11.33 4.72
N SER A 137 -11.01 12.50 4.48
CA SER A 137 -11.92 12.79 3.37
C SER A 137 -11.28 13.78 2.41
N ILE A 138 -11.19 13.43 1.13
CA ILE A 138 -10.42 14.16 0.12
C ILE A 138 -11.36 14.54 -1.04
N ASN A 139 -11.39 15.82 -1.39
CA ASN A 139 -12.23 16.31 -2.46
C ASN A 139 -11.52 17.36 -3.31
N ASN A 140 -11.34 17.07 -4.62
CA ASN A 140 -10.69 17.95 -5.58
C ASN A 140 -9.28 18.40 -5.16
N CYS A 141 -8.42 17.49 -4.68
CA CYS A 141 -7.04 17.75 -4.29
C CYS A 141 -6.08 17.06 -5.27
N GLU A 142 -5.03 17.80 -5.69
CA GLU A 142 -4.05 17.31 -6.68
C GLU A 142 -2.73 16.82 -6.04
N ASP A 143 -2.54 17.04 -4.72
CA ASP A 143 -1.31 16.72 -4.03
C ASP A 143 -1.61 16.17 -2.63
N VAL A 144 -1.96 14.88 -2.58
CA VAL A 144 -2.26 14.15 -1.33
C VAL A 144 -1.35 12.95 -1.25
N VAL A 145 -0.45 12.96 -0.28
CA VAL A 145 0.59 11.96 -0.09
C VAL A 145 0.53 11.40 1.33
N ILE A 146 0.47 10.08 1.46
CA ILE A 146 0.47 9.38 2.75
C ILE A 146 1.53 8.28 2.70
N HIS A 147 2.61 8.45 3.45
CA HIS A 147 3.73 7.51 3.49
C HIS A 147 3.92 6.90 4.87
N HIS A 148 4.44 5.67 4.96
CA HIS A 148 4.86 4.95 6.17
C HIS A 148 3.84 5.05 7.33
N SER A 149 2.55 5.16 7.01
CA SER A 149 1.53 5.52 7.97
C SER A 149 0.55 4.38 8.22
N THR A 150 -0.01 4.34 9.42
CA THR A 150 -1.01 3.36 9.83
C THR A 150 -2.36 4.03 10.05
N LEU A 151 -3.37 3.57 9.32
CA LEU A 151 -4.76 4.02 9.48
C LEU A 151 -5.58 2.83 10.01
N ARG A 152 -5.96 2.88 11.28
CA ARG A 152 -6.60 1.73 11.94
C ARG A 152 -7.77 2.11 12.84
N HIS A 153 -8.68 1.16 13.00
CA HIS A 153 -9.86 1.33 13.86
C HIS A 153 -10.66 2.59 13.51
N ASN A 154 -10.63 3.01 12.24
CA ASN A 154 -11.47 4.10 11.77
C ASN A 154 -12.79 3.56 11.23
N GLY A 155 -13.80 4.41 11.21
CA GLY A 155 -15.10 3.98 10.75
C GLY A 155 -15.87 5.07 10.02
N ALA A 156 -16.49 4.68 8.90
CA ALA A 156 -17.34 5.56 8.13
C ALA A 156 -18.79 5.05 8.05
N TYR A 157 -19.71 5.98 7.84
CA TYR A 157 -21.11 5.62 7.68
C TYR A 157 -21.36 4.87 6.35
N LYS A 158 -20.76 5.32 5.22
CA LYS A 158 -21.03 4.76 3.88
C LYS A 158 -19.81 4.34 3.09
N VAL A 159 -18.71 5.07 3.12
CA VAL A 159 -17.59 4.89 2.20
C VAL A 159 -16.25 5.09 2.88
N GLY A 160 -15.29 4.23 2.56
CA GLY A 160 -13.92 4.35 3.00
C GLY A 160 -13.77 4.44 4.51
N GLY A 161 -13.79 3.32 5.22
CA GLY A 161 -13.72 3.28 6.69
C GLY A 161 -12.59 4.13 7.26
N ALA A 162 -11.46 4.24 6.54
CA ALA A 162 -10.37 5.16 6.86
C ALA A 162 -10.29 6.32 5.86
N VAL A 163 -10.27 6.06 4.54
CA VAL A 163 -10.00 7.07 3.51
C VAL A 163 -11.13 7.08 2.47
N SER A 164 -11.65 8.26 2.15
CA SER A 164 -12.45 8.48 0.95
C SER A 164 -11.87 9.61 0.11
N ALA A 165 -11.81 9.44 -1.21
CA ALA A 165 -11.39 10.49 -2.12
C ALA A 165 -12.31 10.60 -3.35
N THR A 166 -12.50 11.83 -3.83
CA THR A 166 -13.26 12.12 -5.05
C THR A 166 -12.53 13.19 -5.86
N ASP A 167 -12.46 12.98 -7.21
CA ASP A 167 -11.88 13.92 -8.17
C ASP A 167 -10.47 14.40 -7.73
N SER A 168 -9.58 13.48 -7.30
CA SER A 168 -8.31 13.81 -6.64
C SER A 168 -7.16 12.92 -7.12
N HIS A 169 -5.92 13.38 -6.93
CA HIS A 169 -4.74 12.54 -7.02
C HIS A 169 -4.28 12.13 -5.62
N VAL A 170 -4.06 10.83 -5.39
CA VAL A 170 -3.70 10.27 -4.09
C VAL A 170 -2.57 9.26 -4.24
N GLU A 171 -1.47 9.50 -3.56
CA GLU A 171 -0.34 8.59 -3.42
C GLU A 171 -0.29 8.00 -2.00
N MET A 172 -0.22 6.68 -1.89
CA MET A 172 0.05 6.00 -0.62
C MET A 172 1.21 5.03 -0.79
N GLN A 173 2.23 5.14 0.07
CA GLN A 173 3.39 4.25 0.04
C GLN A 173 3.73 3.72 1.43
N ALA A 174 4.03 2.41 1.52
CA ALA A 174 4.42 1.72 2.75
C ALA A 174 3.42 1.95 3.90
N CYS A 175 2.12 1.90 3.58
CA CYS A 175 1.04 2.16 4.52
C CYS A 175 0.34 0.87 4.96
N SER A 176 -0.24 0.88 6.17
CA SER A 176 -1.10 -0.19 6.65
C SER A 176 -2.49 0.33 7.01
N LEU A 177 -3.51 -0.21 6.33
CA LEU A 177 -4.93 0.09 6.61
C LEU A 177 -5.57 -1.15 7.20
N HIS A 178 -5.85 -1.14 8.52
CA HIS A 178 -6.36 -2.34 9.16
C HIS A 178 -7.45 -2.08 10.20
N HIS A 179 -8.37 -3.04 10.35
CA HIS A 179 -9.51 -2.96 11.28
C HIS A 179 -10.37 -1.70 11.08
N ASN A 180 -10.41 -1.18 9.85
CA ASN A 180 -11.31 -0.10 9.50
C ASN A 180 -12.65 -0.68 9.05
N LYS A 181 -13.74 0.09 9.14
CA LYS A 181 -15.06 -0.42 8.81
C LYS A 181 -16.04 0.59 8.26
N VAL A 182 -17.04 0.08 7.52
CA VAL A 182 -18.21 0.81 7.07
C VAL A 182 -19.46 0.12 7.60
N LEU A 183 -20.47 0.87 8.05
CA LEU A 183 -21.51 0.33 8.92
C LEU A 183 -22.94 0.34 8.40
N TYR A 184 -23.26 1.10 7.37
CA TYR A 184 -24.63 1.29 6.94
C TYR A 184 -25.08 0.27 5.90
N ALA A 185 -26.11 -0.51 6.19
CA ALA A 185 -26.56 -1.65 5.41
C ALA A 185 -27.79 -1.41 4.50
N MET A 186 -28.36 -0.19 4.42
CA MET A 186 -29.66 0.00 3.79
C MET A 186 -29.64 0.40 2.32
N ASP A 187 -28.52 0.82 1.76
CA ASP A 187 -28.38 1.17 0.34
C ASP A 187 -27.27 0.32 -0.29
N TYR A 188 -27.49 -0.21 -1.49
CA TYR A 188 -26.51 -1.00 -2.26
C TYR A 188 -25.30 -0.20 -2.78
N TYR A 189 -24.96 0.93 -2.15
CA TYR A 189 -23.96 1.89 -2.61
C TYR A 189 -22.90 2.23 -1.54
N ASN A 190 -22.54 1.25 -0.71
CA ASN A 190 -21.42 1.40 0.19
C ASN A 190 -20.15 0.87 -0.46
N TYR A 191 -19.03 1.54 -0.28
CA TYR A 191 -17.78 1.26 -0.97
C TYR A 191 -16.59 1.29 -0.04
N GLY A 192 -15.71 0.27 -0.17
CA GLY A 192 -14.41 0.18 0.46
C GLY A 192 -14.42 0.17 2.00
N GLY A 193 -14.28 -0.99 2.61
CA GLY A 193 -14.22 -1.12 4.07
C GLY A 193 -13.09 -0.32 4.71
N ALA A 194 -11.95 -0.18 4.02
CA ALA A 194 -10.85 0.69 4.42
C ALA A 194 -10.77 1.96 3.57
N ALA A 195 -10.76 1.84 2.24
CA ALA A 195 -10.56 2.98 1.35
C ALA A 195 -11.50 2.94 0.13
N SER A 196 -11.97 4.11 -0.28
CA SER A 196 -12.84 4.30 -1.45
C SER A 196 -12.42 5.50 -2.28
N PHE A 197 -12.18 5.29 -3.57
CA PHE A 197 -11.76 6.32 -4.53
C PHE A 197 -12.74 6.41 -5.68
N LEU A 198 -13.20 7.63 -5.99
CA LEU A 198 -14.12 7.92 -7.08
C LEU A 198 -13.51 8.97 -8.00
N LYS A 199 -13.31 8.63 -9.29
CA LYS A 199 -12.72 9.52 -10.30
C LYS A 199 -11.37 10.10 -9.88
N CYS A 200 -10.52 9.25 -9.34
CA CYS A 200 -9.21 9.63 -8.84
C CYS A 200 -8.10 9.07 -9.73
N ASP A 201 -6.93 9.69 -9.64
CA ASP A 201 -5.66 9.12 -10.03
C ASP A 201 -4.99 8.57 -8.77
N VAL A 202 -4.77 7.25 -8.71
CA VAL A 202 -4.43 6.54 -7.47
C VAL A 202 -3.16 5.74 -7.64
N GLU A 203 -2.15 6.05 -6.84
CA GLU A 203 -0.90 5.31 -6.76
C GLU A 203 -0.75 4.65 -5.38
N LEU A 204 -0.78 3.32 -5.33
CA LEU A 204 -0.64 2.53 -4.10
C LEU A 204 0.56 1.61 -4.24
N LEU A 205 1.58 1.84 -3.41
CA LEU A 205 2.82 1.10 -3.39
C LEU A 205 3.11 0.56 -1.99
N GLU A 206 3.32 -0.77 -1.86
CA GLU A 206 3.61 -1.40 -0.56
C GLU A 206 2.51 -1.12 0.49
N VAL A 207 1.24 -1.21 0.09
CA VAL A 207 0.11 -0.97 1.00
C VAL A 207 -0.47 -2.29 1.49
N GLU A 208 -0.61 -2.40 2.80
CA GLU A 208 -1.28 -3.52 3.46
C GLU A 208 -2.73 -3.16 3.80
N PHE A 209 -3.67 -3.96 3.31
CA PHE A 209 -5.07 -3.93 3.71
C PHE A 209 -5.39 -5.20 4.48
N ARG A 210 -5.62 -5.09 5.79
CA ARG A 210 -5.83 -6.26 6.65
C ARG A 210 -7.04 -6.11 7.57
N ALA A 211 -7.84 -7.17 7.66
CA ALA A 211 -8.96 -7.27 8.59
C ALA A 211 -9.90 -6.06 8.57
N ASN A 212 -10.19 -5.53 7.36
CA ASN A 212 -11.12 -4.44 7.21
C ASN A 212 -12.55 -4.99 7.01
N ASP A 213 -13.53 -4.40 7.69
CA ASP A 213 -14.92 -4.81 7.69
C ASP A 213 -15.74 -3.95 6.72
N GLY A 214 -15.80 -4.40 5.48
CA GLY A 214 -16.72 -3.94 4.45
C GLY A 214 -17.92 -4.88 4.25
N SER A 215 -18.41 -5.56 5.29
CA SER A 215 -19.50 -6.54 5.21
C SER A 215 -20.80 -6.02 4.58
N VAL A 216 -20.90 -4.71 4.44
CA VAL A 216 -22.00 -4.00 3.76
C VAL A 216 -21.54 -3.28 2.48
N CYS A 217 -20.28 -3.48 2.06
CA CYS A 217 -19.63 -2.73 0.98
C CYS A 217 -19.27 -3.60 -0.22
N ILE A 218 -19.24 -2.95 -1.36
CA ILE A 218 -18.52 -3.42 -2.54
C ILE A 218 -17.03 -3.02 -2.36
N GLY A 219 -16.12 -4.02 -2.43
CA GLY A 219 -14.73 -3.88 -2.04
C GLY A 219 -14.55 -3.93 -0.51
N GLY A 220 -14.29 -5.13 0.03
CA GLY A 220 -14.15 -5.32 1.48
C GLY A 220 -13.07 -4.44 2.09
N ALA A 221 -11.95 -4.29 1.43
CA ALA A 221 -10.93 -3.34 1.81
C ALA A 221 -10.94 -2.10 0.91
N LEU A 222 -10.81 -2.27 -0.40
CA LEU A 222 -10.58 -1.20 -1.36
C LEU A 222 -11.64 -1.19 -2.47
N SER A 223 -12.22 -0.02 -2.73
CA SER A 223 -13.08 0.23 -3.88
C SER A 223 -12.54 1.36 -4.74
N LEU A 224 -12.44 1.13 -6.06
CA LEU A 224 -11.95 2.08 -7.06
C LEU A 224 -12.98 2.19 -8.18
N ASP A 225 -13.52 3.38 -8.39
CA ASP A 225 -14.57 3.66 -9.35
C ASP A 225 -14.19 4.79 -10.30
N SER A 226 -14.11 4.49 -11.59
CA SER A 226 -13.73 5.47 -12.62
C SER A 226 -12.35 6.10 -12.35
N CYS A 227 -11.39 5.28 -11.93
CA CYS A 227 -10.06 5.70 -11.52
C CYS A 227 -8.97 5.26 -12.52
N SER A 228 -7.92 6.07 -12.64
CA SER A 228 -6.60 5.62 -13.07
C SER A 228 -5.90 4.97 -11.88
N VAL A 229 -5.28 3.80 -12.05
CA VAL A 229 -4.78 3.00 -10.94
C VAL A 229 -3.41 2.43 -11.23
N ALA A 230 -2.46 2.73 -10.36
CA ALA A 230 -1.20 2.04 -10.25
C ALA A 230 -1.11 1.39 -8.85
N LEU A 231 -1.27 0.06 -8.80
CA LEU A 231 -1.27 -0.72 -7.56
C LEU A 231 -0.18 -1.79 -7.64
N ASP A 232 0.84 -1.66 -6.79
CA ASP A 232 2.01 -2.54 -6.81
C ASP A 232 2.48 -2.94 -5.41
N ARG A 233 3.05 -4.14 -5.29
CA ARG A 233 3.60 -4.70 -4.04
C ARG A 233 2.68 -4.52 -2.82
N SER A 234 1.41 -4.82 -3.00
CA SER A 234 0.41 -4.62 -1.95
C SER A 234 -0.30 -5.92 -1.58
N VAL A 235 -0.77 -6.00 -0.36
CA VAL A 235 -1.38 -7.21 0.18
C VAL A 235 -2.79 -6.93 0.71
N PHE A 236 -3.70 -7.87 0.45
CA PHE A 236 -5.08 -7.85 0.90
C PHE A 236 -5.35 -9.13 1.68
N VAL A 237 -5.47 -9.03 3.00
CA VAL A 237 -5.56 -10.19 3.89
C VAL A 237 -6.71 -10.05 4.86
N ASP A 238 -7.54 -11.10 5.00
CA ASP A 238 -8.61 -11.18 6.00
C ASP A 238 -9.63 -10.02 5.90
N ASN A 239 -9.91 -9.53 4.68
CA ASN A 239 -10.89 -8.47 4.48
C ASN A 239 -12.26 -9.06 4.13
N LEU A 240 -13.32 -8.38 4.57
CA LEU A 240 -14.70 -8.82 4.43
C LEU A 240 -15.50 -7.86 3.55
N GLY A 241 -16.12 -8.37 2.47
CA GLY A 241 -16.92 -7.58 1.53
C GLY A 241 -18.23 -8.25 1.09
N VAL A 242 -19.06 -7.52 0.37
CA VAL A 242 -20.23 -8.07 -0.33
C VAL A 242 -19.83 -8.62 -1.69
N ASN A 243 -19.05 -7.87 -2.47
CA ASN A 243 -18.42 -8.29 -3.71
C ASN A 243 -16.97 -7.77 -3.70
N GLY A 244 -16.01 -8.61 -4.11
CA GLY A 244 -14.60 -8.32 -3.99
C GLY A 244 -14.19 -8.22 -2.52
N GLY A 245 -13.87 -9.34 -1.87
CA GLY A 245 -13.51 -9.35 -0.45
C GLY A 245 -12.33 -8.44 -0.15
N GLY A 246 -11.27 -8.50 -0.97
CA GLY A 246 -10.16 -7.56 -0.92
C GLY A 246 -10.44 -6.28 -1.73
N LEU A 247 -10.59 -6.41 -3.05
CA LEU A 247 -10.65 -5.29 -3.99
C LEU A 247 -11.89 -5.35 -4.89
N TYR A 248 -12.49 -4.20 -5.14
CA TYR A 248 -13.45 -4.01 -6.22
C TYR A 248 -13.02 -2.84 -7.11
N LEU A 249 -12.74 -3.12 -8.39
CA LEU A 249 -12.37 -2.12 -9.38
C LEU A 249 -13.45 -2.04 -10.45
N MET A 250 -13.98 -0.84 -10.72
CA MET A 250 -15.12 -0.69 -11.61
C MET A 250 -15.09 0.57 -12.48
N ARG A 251 -15.78 0.46 -13.65
CA ARG A 251 -16.07 1.57 -14.57
C ARG A 251 -14.83 2.37 -15.00
N SER A 252 -13.68 1.70 -15.12
CA SER A 252 -12.40 2.32 -15.43
C SER A 252 -11.84 1.90 -16.80
N ASN A 253 -12.70 1.54 -17.78
CA ASN A 253 -12.25 1.15 -19.13
C ASN A 253 -11.57 2.29 -19.92
N ASP A 254 -11.87 3.53 -19.59
CA ASP A 254 -11.26 4.71 -20.22
C ASP A 254 -9.99 5.19 -19.49
N TYR A 255 -9.54 4.45 -18.46
CA TYR A 255 -8.43 4.80 -17.57
C TYR A 255 -7.30 3.77 -17.65
N ASP A 256 -6.08 4.19 -17.37
CA ASP A 256 -4.93 3.29 -17.24
C ASP A 256 -4.99 2.58 -15.88
N CYS A 257 -5.13 1.25 -15.90
CA CYS A 257 -5.21 0.45 -14.69
C CYS A 257 -4.18 -0.68 -14.74
N LYS A 258 -3.22 -0.65 -13.82
CA LYS A 258 -2.14 -1.62 -13.68
C LYS A 258 -2.09 -2.16 -12.27
N LEU A 259 -2.11 -3.47 -12.16
CA LEU A 259 -2.05 -4.21 -10.91
C LEU A 259 -0.88 -5.19 -10.98
N SER A 260 0.11 -5.08 -10.10
CA SER A 260 1.28 -5.95 -10.12
C SER A 260 1.74 -6.36 -8.73
N ASN A 261 2.35 -7.55 -8.64
CA ASN A 261 2.96 -8.06 -7.40
C ASN A 261 2.02 -8.00 -6.19
N LEU A 262 0.80 -8.53 -6.34
CA LEU A 262 -0.22 -8.47 -5.30
C LEU A 262 -0.46 -9.84 -4.67
N LEU A 263 -0.84 -9.82 -3.41
CA LEU A 263 -1.35 -10.99 -2.68
C LEU A 263 -2.79 -10.73 -2.22
N PHE A 264 -3.69 -11.64 -2.56
CA PHE A 264 -5.04 -11.72 -2.00
C PHE A 264 -5.17 -13.04 -1.24
N ASP A 265 -5.23 -12.98 0.07
CA ASP A 265 -5.21 -14.14 0.96
C ASP A 265 -6.28 -14.03 2.06
N ASP A 266 -7.02 -15.11 2.29
CA ASP A 266 -8.08 -15.18 3.33
C ASP A 266 -9.14 -14.07 3.27
N ASN A 267 -9.41 -13.49 2.10
CA ASN A 267 -10.48 -12.51 2.00
C ASN A 267 -11.84 -13.21 1.82
N TYR A 268 -12.87 -12.65 2.41
CA TYR A 268 -14.23 -13.19 2.41
C TYR A 268 -15.19 -12.29 1.66
N THR A 269 -16.09 -12.92 0.88
CA THR A 269 -17.18 -12.20 0.23
C THR A 269 -18.54 -12.84 0.48
N GLY A 270 -19.56 -12.01 0.63
CA GLY A 270 -20.95 -12.48 0.71
C GLY A 270 -21.48 -13.03 -0.62
N HIS A 271 -20.95 -12.57 -1.77
CA HIS A 271 -21.46 -12.95 -3.09
C HIS A 271 -20.38 -13.39 -4.07
N PHE A 272 -19.52 -12.47 -4.62
CA PHE A 272 -18.65 -12.77 -5.75
C PHE A 272 -17.23 -12.25 -5.54
N GLY A 273 -16.22 -13.06 -5.94
CA GLY A 273 -14.82 -12.69 -5.97
C GLY A 273 -14.26 -12.48 -4.56
N GLY A 274 -13.99 -13.58 -3.84
CA GLY A 274 -13.41 -13.52 -2.49
C GLY A 274 -12.14 -12.67 -2.45
N GLY A 275 -11.23 -12.88 -3.40
CA GLY A 275 -10.06 -12.03 -3.57
C GLY A 275 -10.43 -10.67 -4.15
N PHE A 276 -10.83 -10.62 -5.41
CA PHE A 276 -11.21 -9.37 -6.06
C PHE A 276 -12.30 -9.52 -7.15
N ALA A 277 -12.91 -8.41 -7.51
CA ALA A 277 -13.90 -8.33 -8.58
C ALA A 277 -13.66 -7.13 -9.50
N LEU A 278 -13.91 -7.33 -10.80
CA LEU A 278 -13.77 -6.34 -11.87
C LEU A 278 -15.12 -6.13 -12.57
N LEU A 279 -15.55 -4.87 -12.70
CA LEU A 279 -16.77 -4.49 -13.41
C LEU A 279 -16.51 -3.40 -14.44
N ASP A 280 -16.76 -3.66 -15.72
CA ASP A 280 -16.53 -2.69 -16.80
C ASP A 280 -15.15 -2.05 -16.75
N VAL A 281 -14.11 -2.89 -16.60
CA VAL A 281 -12.70 -2.47 -16.54
C VAL A 281 -11.80 -3.56 -17.11
N SER A 282 -10.73 -3.16 -17.77
CA SER A 282 -9.82 -4.06 -18.47
C SER A 282 -8.35 -3.80 -18.07
N PRO A 283 -7.96 -4.04 -16.82
CA PRO A 283 -6.62 -3.77 -16.35
C PRO A 283 -5.57 -4.73 -16.91
N GLU A 284 -4.30 -4.29 -16.92
CA GLU A 284 -3.15 -5.19 -16.96
C GLU A 284 -2.85 -5.70 -15.55
N ILE A 285 -2.83 -7.02 -15.38
CA ILE A 285 -2.60 -7.70 -14.09
C ILE A 285 -1.40 -8.63 -14.25
N SER A 286 -0.37 -8.44 -13.43
CA SER A 286 0.83 -9.28 -13.50
C SER A 286 1.35 -9.70 -12.13
N ASN A 287 1.80 -10.96 -12.05
CA ASN A 287 2.44 -11.49 -10.85
C ASN A 287 1.58 -11.36 -9.58
N VAL A 288 0.32 -11.79 -9.68
CA VAL A 288 -0.66 -11.75 -8.59
C VAL A 288 -0.93 -13.17 -8.09
N LEU A 289 -0.99 -13.32 -6.77
CA LEU A 289 -1.47 -14.54 -6.10
C LEU A 289 -2.84 -14.29 -5.49
N VAL A 290 -3.79 -15.18 -5.83
CA VAL A 290 -5.14 -15.21 -5.24
C VAL A 290 -5.34 -16.60 -4.63
N THR A 291 -5.34 -16.67 -3.30
CA THR A 291 -5.37 -17.95 -2.57
C THR A 291 -6.17 -17.84 -1.28
N ASN A 292 -6.69 -18.96 -0.78
CA ASN A 292 -7.47 -19.06 0.47
C ASN A 292 -8.69 -18.13 0.56
N ASN A 293 -9.11 -17.49 -0.54
CA ASN A 293 -10.25 -16.60 -0.48
C ASN A 293 -11.57 -17.38 -0.48
N GLU A 294 -12.59 -16.85 0.19
CA GLU A 294 -13.84 -17.52 0.47
C GLU A 294 -15.03 -16.73 -0.05
N SER A 295 -16.02 -17.44 -0.61
CA SER A 295 -17.32 -16.88 -0.99
C SER A 295 -18.47 -17.64 -0.35
N TYR A 296 -19.42 -16.91 0.26
CA TYR A 296 -20.63 -17.49 0.84
C TYR A 296 -21.71 -17.78 -0.20
N GLY A 297 -21.85 -16.93 -1.22
CA GLY A 297 -23.04 -16.86 -2.05
C GLY A 297 -23.09 -17.84 -3.20
N VAL A 298 -22.23 -17.68 -4.17
CA VAL A 298 -22.20 -18.42 -5.44
C VAL A 298 -20.78 -18.69 -5.88
N ASN A 299 -20.61 -19.72 -6.68
CA ASN A 299 -19.39 -20.34 -7.15
C ASN A 299 -18.32 -19.37 -7.70
N CYS A 300 -17.78 -18.46 -6.88
CA CYS A 300 -16.73 -17.54 -7.30
C CYS A 300 -15.85 -17.15 -6.10
N ASN A 301 -14.94 -18.04 -5.76
CA ASN A 301 -14.20 -17.92 -4.52
C ASN A 301 -13.00 -16.98 -4.66
N GLY A 302 -12.31 -16.96 -5.81
CA GLY A 302 -11.15 -16.13 -6.07
C GLY A 302 -11.48 -14.82 -6.79
N ILE A 303 -11.76 -14.88 -8.11
CA ILE A 303 -11.87 -13.69 -8.98
C ILE A 303 -13.18 -13.66 -9.74
N PHE A 304 -13.83 -12.49 -9.75
CA PHE A 304 -15.05 -12.25 -10.52
C PHE A 304 -14.87 -11.19 -11.60
N PHE A 305 -15.24 -11.55 -12.84
CA PHE A 305 -15.24 -10.64 -13.98
C PHE A 305 -16.69 -10.36 -14.43
N TYR A 306 -17.07 -9.10 -14.50
CA TYR A 306 -18.43 -8.70 -14.84
C TYR A 306 -18.50 -7.62 -15.94
N GLY A 307 -19.55 -7.66 -16.74
CA GLY A 307 -19.86 -6.63 -17.73
C GLY A 307 -18.87 -6.59 -18.91
N HIS A 308 -18.37 -5.41 -19.23
CA HIS A 308 -17.44 -5.17 -20.34
C HIS A 308 -15.97 -5.28 -19.89
N SER A 309 -15.61 -6.37 -19.21
CA SER A 309 -14.27 -6.58 -18.69
C SER A 309 -13.45 -7.50 -19.59
N SER A 310 -12.25 -7.06 -19.98
CA SER A 310 -11.28 -7.82 -20.76
C SER A 310 -9.86 -7.66 -20.19
N PRO A 311 -9.63 -8.04 -18.93
CA PRO A 311 -8.30 -7.93 -18.32
C PRO A 311 -7.29 -8.85 -18.98
N ILE A 312 -6.02 -8.46 -18.92
CA ILE A 312 -4.88 -9.29 -19.32
C ILE A 312 -4.15 -9.74 -18.06
N LEU A 313 -4.11 -11.05 -17.82
CA LEU A 313 -3.43 -11.62 -16.66
C LEU A 313 -2.16 -12.35 -17.11
N ARG A 314 -1.01 -12.00 -16.51
CA ARG A 314 0.30 -12.59 -16.77
C ARG A 314 0.95 -13.05 -15.48
N ASN A 315 1.54 -14.25 -15.49
CA ASN A 315 2.30 -14.77 -14.35
C ASN A 315 1.50 -14.78 -13.04
N CYS A 316 0.20 -15.02 -13.09
CA CYS A 316 -0.65 -15.04 -11.91
C CYS A 316 -0.81 -16.48 -11.40
N ILE A 317 -0.99 -16.62 -10.08
CA ILE A 317 -1.37 -17.86 -9.42
C ILE A 317 -2.79 -17.69 -8.88
N VAL A 318 -3.71 -18.58 -9.26
CA VAL A 318 -5.06 -18.67 -8.68
C VAL A 318 -5.24 -20.11 -8.22
N TYR A 319 -5.16 -20.31 -6.91
CA TYR A 319 -5.05 -21.63 -6.33
C TYR A 319 -5.56 -21.70 -4.89
N GLY A 320 -6.34 -22.72 -4.58
CA GLY A 320 -6.78 -23.00 -3.21
C GLY A 320 -7.84 -22.02 -2.68
N ASN A 321 -8.63 -21.40 -3.55
CA ASN A 321 -9.79 -20.65 -3.10
C ASN A 321 -10.99 -21.60 -2.93
N TYR A 322 -11.80 -21.43 -1.89
CA TYR A 322 -12.80 -22.41 -1.49
C TYR A 322 -14.16 -21.77 -1.14
N PRO A 323 -15.27 -22.52 -1.30
CA PRO A 323 -16.57 -22.05 -0.84
C PRO A 323 -16.62 -21.99 0.69
N SER A 324 -17.43 -21.07 1.23
CA SER A 324 -17.64 -21.00 2.67
C SER A 324 -18.07 -22.33 3.27
N PRO A 325 -17.44 -22.79 4.37
CA PRO A 325 -17.87 -23.96 5.12
C PRO A 325 -19.33 -23.89 5.57
N ASP A 326 -19.88 -22.69 5.72
CA ASP A 326 -21.27 -22.45 6.08
C ASP A 326 -22.24 -22.65 4.90
N ASN A 327 -21.73 -22.76 3.67
CA ASN A 327 -22.50 -23.07 2.45
C ASN A 327 -21.84 -24.15 1.58
N PRO A 328 -21.75 -25.41 2.06
CA PRO A 328 -21.00 -26.47 1.40
C PRO A 328 -21.66 -27.03 0.11
N VAL A 329 -22.75 -26.44 -0.37
CA VAL A 329 -23.48 -26.88 -1.56
C VAL A 329 -22.88 -26.30 -2.84
N VAL A 330 -21.90 -25.43 -2.72
CA VAL A 330 -21.28 -24.68 -3.80
C VAL A 330 -20.03 -25.40 -4.29
N ASP A 331 -19.87 -25.59 -5.60
CA ASP A 331 -18.67 -26.17 -6.17
C ASP A 331 -17.47 -25.22 -6.00
N THR A 332 -16.28 -25.79 -5.87
CA THR A 332 -15.04 -24.99 -5.86
C THR A 332 -14.81 -24.39 -7.24
N MET A 333 -14.98 -23.07 -7.34
CA MET A 333 -14.69 -22.31 -8.56
C MET A 333 -13.70 -21.19 -8.26
N GLU A 334 -12.56 -21.24 -8.89
CA GLU A 334 -11.52 -20.22 -8.77
C GLU A 334 -11.98 -18.87 -9.33
N MET A 335 -12.72 -18.91 -10.45
CA MET A 335 -13.16 -17.71 -11.15
C MET A 335 -14.55 -17.84 -11.75
N TRP A 336 -15.24 -16.72 -11.90
CA TRP A 336 -16.48 -16.62 -12.66
C TRP A 336 -16.45 -15.43 -13.62
N MET A 337 -16.86 -15.71 -14.87
CA MET A 337 -16.98 -14.73 -15.92
C MET A 337 -18.44 -14.48 -16.23
N TRP A 338 -18.95 -13.35 -15.80
CA TRP A 338 -20.29 -12.90 -16.19
C TRP A 338 -20.17 -11.70 -17.13
N THR A 339 -19.38 -11.90 -18.18
CA THR A 339 -19.09 -10.89 -19.19
C THR A 339 -20.11 -10.94 -20.34
N THR A 340 -20.14 -9.90 -21.16
CA THR A 340 -20.98 -9.85 -22.37
C THR A 340 -20.20 -10.31 -23.60
N ASP A 341 -20.91 -10.65 -24.69
CA ASP A 341 -20.30 -11.08 -25.94
C ASP A 341 -19.22 -10.11 -26.44
N GLY A 342 -18.06 -10.66 -26.77
CA GLY A 342 -16.89 -9.90 -27.20
C GLY A 342 -15.95 -9.42 -26.09
N TYR A 343 -16.33 -9.61 -24.84
CA TYR A 343 -15.49 -9.32 -23.67
C TYR A 343 -15.05 -10.62 -22.98
N GLY A 344 -13.97 -10.57 -22.21
CA GLY A 344 -13.43 -11.72 -21.49
C GLY A 344 -11.92 -11.62 -21.30
N PRO A 345 -11.37 -12.28 -20.30
CA PRO A 345 -9.94 -12.21 -19.94
C PRO A 345 -9.03 -12.91 -20.95
N GLU A 346 -7.77 -12.51 -20.89
CA GLU A 346 -6.64 -13.18 -21.53
C GLU A 346 -5.66 -13.62 -20.44
N PHE A 347 -5.26 -14.91 -20.50
CA PHE A 347 -4.32 -15.49 -19.54
C PHE A 347 -3.04 -15.95 -20.26
N TYR A 348 -1.89 -15.55 -19.73
CA TYR A 348 -0.57 -15.91 -20.24
C TYR A 348 0.34 -16.35 -19.09
N ASN A 349 0.90 -17.55 -19.20
CA ASN A 349 1.85 -18.08 -18.23
C ASN A 349 1.31 -18.01 -16.78
N CYS A 350 0.11 -18.49 -16.54
CA CYS A 350 -0.52 -18.51 -15.21
C CYS A 350 -0.59 -19.93 -14.65
N LEU A 351 -0.59 -20.05 -13.33
CA LEU A 351 -0.99 -21.28 -12.66
C LEU A 351 -2.43 -21.11 -12.17
N ILE A 352 -3.34 -21.96 -12.66
CA ILE A 352 -4.77 -21.91 -12.35
C ILE A 352 -5.24 -23.32 -11.98
N GLU A 353 -5.69 -23.50 -10.74
CA GLU A 353 -6.19 -24.77 -10.25
C GLU A 353 -7.40 -25.25 -11.06
N GLY A 354 -7.36 -26.50 -11.50
CA GLY A 354 -8.41 -27.14 -12.30
C GLY A 354 -8.58 -26.56 -13.69
N GLU A 355 -7.74 -25.61 -14.14
CA GLU A 355 -7.81 -24.96 -15.45
C GLU A 355 -9.25 -24.43 -15.74
N ARG A 356 -9.73 -24.66 -16.97
CA ARG A 356 -11.07 -24.22 -17.39
C ARG A 356 -12.22 -24.89 -16.61
N LYS A 357 -11.98 -26.00 -15.91
CA LYS A 357 -13.03 -26.72 -15.16
C LYS A 357 -13.43 -25.96 -13.89
N HIS A 358 -12.48 -25.25 -13.29
CA HIS A 358 -12.74 -24.41 -12.12
C HIS A 358 -13.03 -22.95 -12.49
N ILE A 359 -13.38 -22.70 -13.76
CA ILE A 359 -13.77 -21.37 -14.26
C ILE A 359 -15.18 -21.44 -14.81
N CYS A 360 -16.12 -20.77 -14.14
CA CYS A 360 -17.50 -20.68 -14.61
C CYS A 360 -17.61 -19.78 -15.85
N GLN A 361 -18.33 -20.22 -16.88
CA GLN A 361 -18.46 -19.56 -18.17
C GLN A 361 -17.12 -19.33 -18.89
N SER A 362 -16.25 -20.36 -18.84
CA SER A 362 -14.91 -20.32 -19.43
C SER A 362 -14.89 -20.18 -20.97
N GLU A 363 -16.04 -20.23 -21.64
CA GLU A 363 -16.21 -19.95 -23.07
C GLU A 363 -15.92 -18.49 -23.43
N TYR A 364 -16.01 -17.56 -22.48
CA TYR A 364 -15.66 -16.14 -22.69
C TYR A 364 -14.16 -15.85 -22.61
N ILE A 365 -13.31 -16.82 -22.24
CA ILE A 365 -11.85 -16.62 -22.22
C ILE A 365 -11.33 -16.44 -23.64
N LYS A 366 -10.70 -15.30 -23.90
CA LYS A 366 -10.13 -14.95 -25.22
C LYS A 366 -8.82 -15.65 -25.53
N VAL A 367 -7.94 -15.68 -24.54
CA VAL A 367 -6.61 -16.33 -24.64
C VAL A 367 -6.36 -17.16 -23.38
N PHE A 368 -5.79 -18.38 -23.55
CA PHE A 368 -5.47 -19.29 -22.46
C PHE A 368 -4.19 -20.02 -22.82
N GLU A 369 -3.07 -19.33 -22.68
CA GLU A 369 -1.75 -19.79 -23.15
C GLU A 369 -0.79 -20.09 -22.00
N ASN A 370 -0.09 -21.22 -22.09
CA ASN A 370 0.91 -21.67 -21.12
C ASN A 370 0.36 -21.75 -19.69
N ILE A 371 -0.82 -22.33 -19.52
CA ILE A 371 -1.45 -22.48 -18.21
C ILE A 371 -0.97 -23.75 -17.54
N ILE A 372 -0.68 -23.68 -16.25
CA ILE A 372 -0.22 -24.78 -15.40
C ILE A 372 -1.36 -25.15 -14.43
N ASP A 373 -1.72 -26.45 -14.39
CA ASP A 373 -2.58 -27.05 -13.37
C ASP A 373 -1.72 -27.98 -12.51
N ALA A 374 -1.12 -27.44 -11.47
CA ALA A 374 -0.26 -28.16 -10.54
C ALA A 374 -0.21 -27.46 -9.18
N ASP A 375 0.23 -28.16 -8.15
CA ASP A 375 0.56 -27.57 -6.85
C ASP A 375 1.69 -26.53 -7.05
N PRO A 376 1.47 -25.26 -6.66
CA PRO A 376 2.50 -24.22 -6.73
C PRO A 376 3.70 -24.49 -5.82
N MET A 377 3.60 -25.43 -4.89
CA MET A 377 4.64 -25.83 -3.95
C MET A 377 5.15 -24.64 -3.12
N PHE A 378 4.26 -24.02 -2.37
CA PHE A 378 4.63 -22.96 -1.42
C PHE A 378 5.48 -23.51 -0.25
N VAL A 379 6.33 -22.68 0.34
CA VAL A 379 7.22 -23.07 1.45
C VAL A 379 6.42 -23.51 2.68
N ASP A 380 5.40 -22.73 3.08
CA ASP A 380 4.52 -23.06 4.21
C ASP A 380 3.18 -22.34 4.08
N ALA A 381 2.34 -22.80 3.15
CA ALA A 381 1.02 -22.18 2.90
C ALA A 381 0.11 -22.16 4.14
N ALA A 382 0.26 -23.14 5.05
CA ALA A 382 -0.54 -23.20 6.27
C ALA A 382 -0.22 -22.06 7.27
N ASN A 383 0.95 -21.47 7.16
CA ASN A 383 1.37 -20.29 7.92
C ASN A 383 1.49 -19.04 7.05
N HIS A 384 0.82 -19.01 5.89
CA HIS A 384 0.78 -17.90 4.93
C HIS A 384 2.16 -17.52 4.36
N ASP A 385 3.11 -18.47 4.32
CA ASP A 385 4.36 -18.31 3.59
C ASP A 385 4.21 -18.86 2.17
N PHE A 386 3.90 -17.98 1.23
CA PHE A 386 3.66 -18.30 -0.18
C PHE A 386 4.89 -18.15 -1.06
N HIS A 387 6.08 -18.06 -0.50
CA HIS A 387 7.30 -18.19 -1.28
C HIS A 387 7.37 -19.55 -1.97
N LEU A 388 7.97 -19.58 -3.15
CA LEU A 388 8.10 -20.81 -3.91
C LEU A 388 9.16 -21.73 -3.29
N ALA A 389 8.80 -22.99 -3.04
CA ALA A 389 9.76 -24.00 -2.61
C ALA A 389 10.60 -24.50 -3.79
N ALA A 390 11.76 -25.07 -3.51
CA ALA A 390 12.62 -25.68 -4.53
C ALA A 390 11.86 -26.77 -5.33
N GLY A 391 11.83 -26.63 -6.65
CA GLY A 391 11.11 -27.55 -7.54
C GLY A 391 9.69 -27.10 -7.89
N SER A 392 9.25 -25.96 -7.42
CA SER A 392 7.98 -25.35 -7.83
C SER A 392 7.89 -25.22 -9.36
N PRO A 393 6.74 -25.56 -9.98
CA PRO A 393 6.52 -25.38 -11.40
C PRO A 393 6.46 -23.90 -11.82
N CYS A 394 6.33 -22.99 -10.87
CA CYS A 394 6.28 -21.54 -11.09
C CYS A 394 7.66 -20.92 -11.34
N ILE A 395 8.76 -21.62 -10.96
CA ILE A 395 10.11 -21.04 -11.05
C ILE A 395 10.57 -20.95 -12.50
N ASN A 396 10.97 -19.74 -12.93
CA ASN A 396 11.49 -19.42 -14.28
C ASN A 396 10.55 -19.82 -15.43
N THR A 397 9.24 -19.81 -15.20
CA THR A 397 8.22 -20.22 -16.19
C THR A 397 7.24 -19.11 -16.57
N GLY A 398 7.43 -17.90 -16.04
CA GLY A 398 6.62 -16.75 -16.39
C GLY A 398 6.83 -16.25 -17.82
N ASP A 399 5.98 -15.32 -18.26
CA ASP A 399 6.05 -14.71 -19.57
C ASP A 399 7.19 -13.68 -19.63
N PRO A 400 8.24 -13.91 -20.44
CA PRO A 400 9.37 -12.97 -20.54
C PRO A 400 8.98 -11.61 -21.16
N ASN A 401 7.80 -11.53 -21.77
CA ASN A 401 7.31 -10.29 -22.37
C ASN A 401 6.45 -9.47 -21.39
N THR A 402 6.34 -9.92 -20.13
CA THR A 402 5.61 -9.15 -19.11
C THR A 402 6.13 -7.71 -19.09
N PRO A 403 5.28 -6.69 -19.27
CA PRO A 403 5.71 -5.30 -19.25
C PRO A 403 6.47 -5.01 -17.96
N GLN A 404 7.61 -4.34 -18.11
CA GLN A 404 8.37 -3.95 -16.92
C GLN A 404 7.60 -2.88 -16.16
N TYR A 405 7.14 -3.27 -15.10
CA TYR A 405 6.58 -2.80 -13.86
C TYR A 405 6.27 -1.32 -13.74
N VAL A 406 5.17 -1.10 -13.05
CA VAL A 406 4.60 0.20 -12.77
C VAL A 406 5.61 1.09 -12.04
N PHE A 407 6.38 0.55 -11.08
CA PHE A 407 7.28 1.35 -10.25
C PHE A 407 8.77 1.07 -10.48
N ASP A 408 9.32 -0.02 -9.99
CA ASP A 408 10.77 -0.21 -9.91
C ASP A 408 11.30 -1.60 -10.30
N GLY A 409 10.42 -2.52 -10.69
CA GLY A 409 10.80 -3.87 -11.13
C GLY A 409 11.24 -4.79 -10.00
N LEU A 410 10.64 -4.63 -8.81
CA LEU A 410 10.84 -5.47 -7.65
C LEU A 410 9.67 -6.45 -7.48
N ASP A 411 9.89 -7.55 -6.78
CA ASP A 411 8.85 -8.49 -6.36
C ASP A 411 8.16 -8.00 -5.07
N LEU A 412 7.20 -8.76 -4.55
CA LEU A 412 6.45 -8.36 -3.35
C LEU A 412 7.34 -8.18 -2.11
N ASP A 413 8.47 -8.86 -2.04
CA ASP A 413 9.47 -8.73 -0.96
C ASP A 413 10.49 -7.61 -1.21
N GLY A 414 10.42 -6.91 -2.34
CA GLY A 414 11.41 -5.92 -2.73
C GLY A 414 12.69 -6.50 -3.34
N ASN A 415 12.68 -7.77 -3.77
CA ASN A 415 13.81 -8.34 -4.51
C ASN A 415 13.67 -8.04 -6.01
N PRO A 416 14.76 -8.08 -6.80
CA PRO A 416 14.67 -7.95 -8.25
C PRO A 416 13.68 -8.96 -8.86
N ARG A 417 12.76 -8.49 -9.71
CA ARG A 417 11.68 -9.29 -10.30
C ARG A 417 12.17 -10.40 -11.25
N VAL A 418 13.39 -10.36 -11.71
CA VAL A 418 13.98 -11.42 -12.51
C VAL A 418 15.25 -11.91 -11.83
N VAL A 419 15.16 -13.10 -11.23
CA VAL A 419 16.28 -13.80 -10.63
C VAL A 419 16.49 -15.12 -11.38
N GLY A 420 17.47 -15.17 -12.28
CA GLY A 420 17.73 -16.38 -13.07
C GLY A 420 17.50 -16.19 -14.57
N GLN A 421 16.80 -17.13 -15.22
CA GLN A 421 16.64 -17.14 -16.68
C GLN A 421 15.36 -16.43 -17.15
N CYS A 422 14.34 -16.40 -16.30
CA CYS A 422 13.03 -15.85 -16.59
C CYS A 422 12.38 -15.41 -15.29
N ILE A 423 11.35 -14.60 -15.39
CA ILE A 423 10.46 -14.21 -14.30
C ILE A 423 9.73 -15.46 -13.74
N ASP A 424 9.48 -15.47 -12.45
CA ASP A 424 8.66 -16.51 -11.83
C ASP A 424 7.16 -16.18 -11.94
N ILE A 425 6.32 -17.20 -11.89
CA ILE A 425 4.86 -17.03 -11.78
C ILE A 425 4.52 -16.76 -10.31
N GLY A 426 3.70 -15.73 -10.06
CA GLY A 426 3.33 -15.29 -8.72
C GLY A 426 4.08 -14.03 -8.25
N PRO A 427 3.75 -13.50 -7.06
CA PRO A 427 4.28 -12.23 -6.57
C PRO A 427 5.71 -12.30 -6.04
N TYR A 428 6.25 -13.49 -5.80
CA TYR A 428 7.59 -13.70 -5.23
C TYR A 428 8.54 -14.34 -6.24
N GLU A 429 9.77 -13.89 -6.28
CA GLU A 429 10.86 -14.55 -6.99
C GLU A 429 11.55 -15.59 -6.11
N TYR A 430 11.80 -16.77 -6.69
CA TYR A 430 12.53 -17.82 -6.00
C TYR A 430 14.01 -17.43 -5.81
N ALA A 431 14.39 -17.15 -4.58
CA ALA A 431 15.77 -16.87 -4.23
C ALA A 431 16.55 -18.18 -4.00
N ILE A 432 17.54 -18.48 -4.85
CA ILE A 432 18.48 -19.57 -4.58
C ILE A 432 19.22 -19.24 -3.27
N ALA A 433 19.19 -20.17 -2.30
CA ALA A 433 19.87 -20.01 -1.03
C ALA A 433 21.36 -19.64 -1.22
N GLY A 434 21.73 -18.42 -0.91
CA GLY A 434 23.07 -17.83 -1.13
C GLY A 434 23.02 -16.36 -1.56
N VAL A 435 21.89 -15.86 -2.06
CA VAL A 435 21.66 -14.43 -2.21
C VAL A 435 21.03 -13.95 -0.90
N THR A 436 21.76 -13.18 -0.13
CA THR A 436 21.29 -12.63 1.14
C THR A 436 20.01 -11.82 0.91
N LYS A 437 18.93 -12.13 1.65
CA LYS A 437 17.74 -11.28 1.77
C LYS A 437 18.21 -9.84 2.04
N HIS A 438 18.02 -8.94 1.10
CA HIS A 438 18.09 -7.53 1.36
C HIS A 438 16.68 -7.06 1.81
N GLY A 439 16.30 -7.48 3.01
CA GLY A 439 15.21 -6.87 3.72
C GLY A 439 15.72 -5.64 4.43
N SER A 440 15.62 -4.50 3.81
CA SER A 440 15.62 -3.22 4.53
C SER A 440 14.91 -2.20 3.66
N VAL A 441 13.97 -1.51 4.25
CA VAL A 441 13.49 -0.20 3.78
C VAL A 441 14.72 0.58 3.30
N PRO A 442 14.71 1.17 2.10
CA PRO A 442 15.88 1.90 1.63
C PRO A 442 16.18 3.02 2.62
N TYR A 443 17.32 2.89 3.34
CA TYR A 443 17.83 3.92 4.24
C TYR A 443 18.52 5.05 3.46
N ALA A 444 18.49 4.99 2.13
CA ALA A 444 19.09 5.96 1.25
C ALA A 444 18.27 6.11 -0.04
N ARG A 445 18.28 7.31 -0.60
CA ARG A 445 17.64 7.62 -1.88
C ARG A 445 18.61 8.31 -2.82
N LEU A 446 18.36 8.14 -4.11
CA LEU A 446 19.14 8.79 -5.17
C LEU A 446 18.53 10.15 -5.51
N VAL A 447 19.33 11.21 -5.45
CA VAL A 447 18.97 12.55 -5.90
C VAL A 447 19.78 12.90 -7.14
N GLY A 448 19.09 13.34 -8.20
CA GLY A 448 19.69 13.55 -9.53
C GLY A 448 19.65 12.26 -10.36
N ASN A 449 18.45 11.77 -10.62
CA ASN A 449 18.13 10.73 -11.60
C ASN A 449 17.33 11.41 -12.73
N PRO A 450 17.76 11.40 -14.00
CA PRO A 450 18.95 10.69 -14.56
C PRO A 450 20.29 11.12 -13.96
N LEU A 451 21.25 10.17 -13.96
CA LEU A 451 22.58 10.36 -13.37
C LEU A 451 23.39 11.46 -14.09
N HIS A 452 23.95 12.37 -13.32
CA HIS A 452 24.78 13.47 -13.80
C HIS A 452 25.84 13.87 -12.77
N ALA A 453 26.68 14.84 -13.08
CA ALA A 453 27.80 15.26 -12.23
C ALA A 453 27.41 15.73 -10.81
N GLN A 454 26.16 16.07 -10.58
CA GLN A 454 25.65 16.52 -9.28
C GLN A 454 24.83 15.43 -8.56
N SER A 455 24.72 14.21 -9.11
CA SER A 455 23.99 13.12 -8.49
C SER A 455 24.60 12.73 -7.14
N ARG A 456 23.74 12.45 -6.17
CA ARG A 456 24.13 12.10 -4.80
C ARG A 456 23.19 11.06 -4.19
N ILE A 457 23.74 10.29 -3.28
CA ILE A 457 22.95 9.46 -2.36
C ILE A 457 22.62 10.32 -1.14
N VAL A 458 21.37 10.35 -0.74
CA VAL A 458 20.89 11.00 0.48
C VAL A 458 20.42 9.90 1.43
N PHE A 459 20.92 9.91 2.65
CA PHE A 459 20.63 8.93 3.68
C PHE A 459 19.54 9.47 4.62
N ASP A 460 18.67 8.61 5.08
CA ASP A 460 17.61 8.97 6.03
C ASP A 460 18.18 9.34 7.40
N ASP A 461 19.33 8.72 7.77
CA ASP A 461 20.06 9.07 8.99
C ASP A 461 21.52 9.40 8.69
N VAL A 462 22.24 9.87 9.71
CA VAL A 462 23.65 10.22 9.59
C VAL A 462 24.50 8.96 9.43
N VAL A 463 25.17 8.83 8.29
CA VAL A 463 26.11 7.75 7.99
C VAL A 463 27.53 8.19 8.30
N GLY A 464 28.27 7.37 9.02
CA GLY A 464 29.71 7.55 9.30
C GLY A 464 30.48 6.27 9.09
N GLY A 465 31.79 6.39 8.81
CA GLY A 465 32.65 5.23 8.56
C GLY A 465 32.81 4.92 7.07
N GLU A 466 32.89 3.65 6.72
CA GLU A 466 33.09 3.17 5.36
C GLU A 466 31.74 2.97 4.65
N VAL A 467 31.58 3.60 3.48
CA VAL A 467 30.41 3.44 2.61
C VAL A 467 30.89 2.94 1.25
N THR A 468 30.43 1.78 0.83
CA THR A 468 30.73 1.23 -0.50
C THR A 468 29.58 1.52 -1.44
N ILE A 469 29.91 2.10 -2.62
CA ILE A 469 28.96 2.27 -3.73
C ILE A 469 29.42 1.39 -4.88
N ALA A 470 28.56 0.48 -5.32
CA ALA A 470 28.78 -0.34 -6.51
C ALA A 470 27.66 -0.10 -7.53
N VAL A 471 28.02 0.04 -8.80
CA VAL A 471 27.09 0.30 -9.90
C VAL A 471 27.12 -0.89 -10.84
N TYR A 472 25.96 -1.50 -11.06
CA TYR A 472 25.79 -2.65 -11.92
C TYR A 472 24.94 -2.30 -13.14
N ASP A 473 25.30 -2.83 -14.31
CA ASP A 473 24.41 -2.80 -15.47
C ASP A 473 23.28 -3.84 -15.33
N MET A 474 22.30 -3.80 -16.21
CA MET A 474 21.15 -4.70 -16.19
C MET A 474 21.49 -6.18 -16.48
N THR A 475 22.76 -6.50 -16.81
CA THR A 475 23.24 -7.88 -16.92
C THR A 475 23.87 -8.38 -15.62
N GLY A 476 23.91 -7.55 -14.58
CA GLY A 476 24.55 -7.86 -13.28
C GLY A 476 26.06 -7.63 -13.27
N ARG A 477 26.64 -7.08 -14.34
CA ARG A 477 28.06 -6.75 -14.39
C ARG A 477 28.33 -5.47 -13.60
N CYS A 478 29.24 -5.53 -12.64
CA CYS A 478 29.69 -4.36 -11.92
C CYS A 478 30.58 -3.46 -12.83
N ASP A 479 30.06 -2.30 -13.19
CA ASP A 479 30.80 -1.33 -14.00
C ASP A 479 31.73 -0.46 -13.15
N VAL A 480 31.32 -0.14 -11.94
CA VAL A 480 32.11 0.68 -11.00
C VAL A 480 31.81 0.25 -9.57
N SER A 481 32.87 0.11 -8.75
CA SER A 481 32.73 -0.04 -7.30
C SER A 481 33.74 0.87 -6.60
N LYS A 482 33.31 1.59 -5.56
CA LYS A 482 34.17 2.52 -4.82
C LYS A 482 33.78 2.61 -3.35
N GLU A 483 34.78 2.59 -2.51
CA GLU A 483 34.66 2.83 -1.08
C GLU A 483 34.92 4.30 -0.74
N PHE A 484 34.08 4.85 0.12
CA PHE A 484 34.14 6.22 0.61
C PHE A 484 34.29 6.21 2.14
N LYS A 485 35.17 7.04 2.68
CA LYS A 485 35.20 7.34 4.12
C LYS A 485 34.35 8.58 4.38
N VAL A 486 33.28 8.40 5.13
CA VAL A 486 32.29 9.44 5.41
C VAL A 486 32.40 9.85 6.87
N GLU A 487 32.60 11.14 7.13
CA GLU A 487 32.60 11.73 8.47
C GLU A 487 31.20 12.29 8.74
N ALA A 488 30.31 11.47 9.33
CA ALA A 488 28.97 11.84 9.80
C ALA A 488 28.18 12.74 8.81
N SER A 489 27.63 12.16 7.75
CA SER A 489 26.91 12.91 6.72
C SER A 489 25.57 12.25 6.36
N LYS A 490 24.58 13.06 6.04
CA LYS A 490 23.32 12.62 5.41
C LYS A 490 23.37 12.61 3.87
N SER A 491 24.49 12.92 3.25
CA SER A 491 24.58 12.95 1.78
C SER A 491 25.98 12.61 1.28
N LEU A 492 26.05 11.76 0.25
CA LEU A 492 27.28 11.36 -0.42
C LEU A 492 27.20 11.70 -1.91
N ALA A 493 28.07 12.56 -2.41
CA ALA A 493 28.15 12.90 -3.83
C ALA A 493 28.75 11.72 -4.63
N ILE A 494 28.03 11.26 -5.65
CA ILE A 494 28.43 10.16 -6.53
C ILE A 494 28.64 10.61 -7.99
N GLY A 495 28.40 11.87 -8.32
CA GLY A 495 28.48 12.38 -9.69
C GLY A 495 29.77 12.01 -10.43
N ALA A 496 30.92 12.16 -9.78
CA ALA A 496 32.22 11.77 -10.37
C ALA A 496 32.36 10.25 -10.60
N LEU A 497 31.62 9.42 -9.84
CA LEU A 497 31.60 7.97 -10.00
C LEU A 497 30.79 7.56 -11.24
N VAL A 498 29.65 8.23 -11.47
CA VAL A 498 28.67 7.87 -12.50
C VAL A 498 28.83 8.63 -13.80
N ASP A 499 29.74 9.62 -13.86
CA ASP A 499 29.92 10.49 -15.02
C ASP A 499 30.42 9.75 -16.28
N ARG A 500 31.12 8.63 -16.10
CA ARG A 500 31.68 7.81 -17.16
C ARG A 500 30.79 6.67 -17.64
N LEU A 501 29.64 6.49 -17.02
CA LEU A 501 28.69 5.45 -17.41
C LEU A 501 28.09 5.78 -18.78
N ALA A 502 27.85 4.77 -19.59
CA ALA A 502 27.10 4.89 -20.84
C ALA A 502 25.62 5.22 -20.55
N SER A 503 24.86 5.65 -21.55
CA SER A 503 23.42 5.80 -21.41
C SER A 503 22.77 4.43 -21.20
N GLY A 504 21.94 4.28 -20.17
CA GLY A 504 21.33 3.01 -19.81
C GLY A 504 20.70 3.03 -18.44
N VAL A 505 20.14 1.90 -18.04
CA VAL A 505 19.59 1.65 -16.70
C VAL A 505 20.64 0.93 -15.86
N TYR A 506 20.77 1.33 -14.60
CA TYR A 506 21.76 0.82 -13.67
C TYR A 506 21.13 0.52 -12.31
N LEU A 507 21.74 -0.40 -11.57
CA LEU A 507 21.48 -0.63 -10.15
C LEU A 507 22.67 -0.10 -9.35
N ILE A 508 22.42 0.71 -8.34
CA ILE A 508 23.43 1.28 -7.45
C ILE A 508 23.26 0.62 -6.08
N GLU A 509 24.21 -0.24 -5.72
CA GLU A 509 24.27 -0.83 -4.40
C GLU A 509 25.00 0.11 -3.45
N VAL A 510 24.41 0.39 -2.30
CA VAL A 510 24.96 1.20 -1.21
C VAL A 510 25.11 0.35 0.03
N LYS A 511 26.33 0.17 0.50
CA LYS A 511 26.65 -0.55 1.75
C LYS A 511 27.21 0.40 2.78
N SER A 512 26.66 0.41 3.98
CA SER A 512 27.12 1.26 5.09
C SER A 512 26.90 0.59 6.44
N ASN A 513 27.18 1.30 7.51
CA ASN A 513 26.87 0.86 8.88
C ASN A 513 25.35 0.80 9.17
N LEU A 514 24.50 1.41 8.35
CA LEU A 514 23.05 1.32 8.45
C LEU A 514 22.47 0.08 7.72
N GLY A 515 23.26 -0.58 6.89
CA GLY A 515 22.86 -1.77 6.12
C GLY A 515 23.25 -1.69 4.64
N ASN A 516 22.51 -2.41 3.81
CA ASN A 516 22.67 -2.42 2.37
C ASN A 516 21.38 -1.93 1.72
N CYS A 517 21.51 -1.11 0.68
CA CYS A 517 20.40 -0.56 -0.08
C CYS A 517 20.71 -0.65 -1.57
N LEU A 518 19.69 -0.93 -2.40
CA LEU A 518 19.80 -0.96 -3.85
C LEU A 518 18.92 0.11 -4.45
N LEU A 519 19.48 0.95 -5.32
CA LEU A 519 18.80 2.09 -5.93
C LEU A 519 18.83 1.95 -7.45
N LYS A 520 17.71 2.15 -8.13
CA LYS A 520 17.64 2.19 -9.58
C LYS A 520 18.04 3.56 -10.11
N ALA A 521 18.82 3.59 -11.16
CA ALA A 521 19.29 4.81 -11.80
C ALA A 521 19.22 4.73 -13.33
N VAL A 522 19.03 5.88 -13.97
CA VAL A 522 19.11 6.06 -15.43
C VAL A 522 20.26 6.99 -15.74
N LYS A 523 21.04 6.67 -16.78
CA LYS A 523 22.11 7.53 -17.28
C LYS A 523 21.81 8.03 -18.68
#